data_46d02d5a969ba41f8bd9cf9ccc1ec7b6
#
_entry.id   46d02d5a969ba41f8bd9cf9ccc1ec7b6
#
_cell.length_a   1.000
_cell.length_b   1.000
_cell.length_c   1.000
_cell.angle_alpha   90.00
_cell.angle_beta   90.00
_cell.angle_gamma   90.00
#
_symmetry.space_group_name_H-M   'P 1'
#
loop_
_entity.id
_entity.type
_entity.pdbx_description
1 polymer ?
#
loop_
_entity_poly.entity_id
_entity_poly.type
_entity_poly.pdbx_seq_one_letter_code
_entity_poly.pdbx_strand_id
1 'polypeptide(L)'
;MMKNLLSVLLIFSMSVVTDETKDIAYIYSYDNTNQIVMNIEAALARAQASQGIIPEWAAEEITKKAEVRYMPKTEVDAENEFVRHRLVSRLNVWKRSLDNGAEEYLHYGATTVDIFDTVLVLQIKASLGILIDDLIEIENLLLKLTKDNIETYMAGRTIGQHALPITFGKKTSTWLAENRRNIERLK
;
A
#
# COMPACT_ATOMS: atom_id res chain seq x y z
N MET A 1 -3.03 -25.13 -19.28
CA MET A 1 -2.55 -23.78 -19.54
C MET A 1 -2.82 -22.74 -18.42
N MET A 2 -3.56 -23.09 -17.35
CA MET A 2 -3.87 -22.16 -16.23
C MET A 2 -2.93 -22.24 -15.00
N LYS A 3 -1.93 -23.12 -14.99
CA LYS A 3 -1.05 -23.31 -13.81
C LYS A 3 0.11 -22.31 -13.71
N ASN A 4 0.43 -21.57 -14.75
CA ASN A 4 1.57 -20.65 -14.75
C ASN A 4 1.23 -19.21 -14.36
N LEU A 5 -0.05 -18.81 -14.36
CA LEU A 5 -0.46 -17.46 -13.94
C LEU A 5 -0.27 -17.24 -12.43
N LEU A 6 -0.48 -18.28 -11.61
CA LEU A 6 -0.25 -18.22 -10.16
C LEU A 6 1.23 -18.11 -9.78
N SER A 7 2.13 -18.65 -10.61
CA SER A 7 3.58 -18.59 -10.36
C SER A 7 4.17 -17.21 -10.61
N VAL A 8 3.58 -16.43 -11.52
CA VAL A 8 4.01 -15.05 -11.81
C VAL A 8 3.60 -14.08 -10.69
N LEU A 9 2.48 -14.34 -10.01
CA LEU A 9 2.07 -13.56 -8.83
C LEU A 9 2.99 -13.79 -7.61
N LEU A 10 3.66 -14.93 -7.52
CA LEU A 10 4.54 -15.29 -6.39
C LEU A 10 5.97 -14.73 -6.52
N ILE A 11 6.39 -14.28 -7.71
CA ILE A 11 7.70 -13.63 -7.92
C ILE A 11 7.63 -12.12 -7.61
N PHE A 12 6.46 -11.59 -7.28
CA PHE A 12 6.28 -10.25 -6.70
C PHE A 12 6.71 -10.24 -5.22
N SER A 13 7.84 -10.91 -4.93
CA SER A 13 8.44 -10.82 -3.60
C SER A 13 9.07 -9.44 -3.41
N MET A 14 8.29 -8.52 -2.83
CA MET A 14 8.69 -7.80 -1.65
C MET A 14 10.03 -7.04 -1.64
N SER A 15 10.31 -6.24 -2.67
CA SER A 15 11.28 -5.14 -2.50
C SER A 15 10.63 -3.75 -2.65
N VAL A 16 9.32 -3.64 -2.43
CA VAL A 16 8.60 -2.37 -2.59
C VAL A 16 8.58 -1.54 -1.30
N VAL A 17 8.92 -2.15 -0.16
CA VAL A 17 9.01 -1.42 1.12
C VAL A 17 10.36 -1.75 1.74
N THR A 18 11.35 -0.88 1.54
CA THR A 18 12.59 -0.91 2.32
C THR A 18 12.29 -0.49 3.75
N ASP A 19 13.02 -1.06 4.70
CA ASP A 19 12.88 -0.96 6.16
C ASP A 19 12.99 0.47 6.75
N GLU A 20 13.11 1.50 5.91
CA GLU A 20 13.24 2.91 6.31
C GLU A 20 11.90 3.67 6.42
N THR A 21 10.76 3.06 6.06
CA THR A 21 9.50 3.79 5.98
C THR A 21 8.42 3.21 6.88
N LYS A 22 8.59 3.34 8.19
CA LYS A 22 7.49 3.17 9.17
C LYS A 22 6.53 4.37 9.18
N ASP A 23 6.49 5.16 8.12
CA ASP A 23 5.62 6.33 8.00
C ASP A 23 4.51 6.06 6.98
N ILE A 24 3.28 6.00 7.48
CA ILE A 24 2.08 5.85 6.65
C ILE A 24 1.97 7.01 5.63
N ALA A 25 2.40 8.23 5.99
CA ALA A 25 2.39 9.37 5.08
C ALA A 25 3.28 9.13 3.85
N TYR A 26 4.43 8.48 4.03
CA TYR A 26 5.28 8.10 2.91
C TYR A 26 4.62 7.06 2.00
N ILE A 27 3.94 6.06 2.56
CA ILE A 27 3.27 5.01 1.76
C ILE A 27 2.31 5.62 0.74
N TYR A 28 1.62 6.70 1.11
CA TYR A 28 0.66 7.40 0.24
C TYR A 28 1.24 8.65 -0.41
N SER A 29 2.55 8.90 -0.28
CA SER A 29 3.20 10.03 -0.94
C SER A 29 3.11 9.93 -2.46
N TYR A 30 3.25 11.08 -3.14
CA TYR A 30 3.25 11.15 -4.61
C TYR A 30 4.35 10.25 -5.20
N ASP A 31 5.57 10.36 -4.68
CA ASP A 31 6.72 9.65 -5.21
C ASP A 31 6.59 8.13 -5.03
N ASN A 32 6.21 7.68 -3.83
CA ASN A 32 6.02 6.26 -3.58
C ASN A 32 4.85 5.69 -4.40
N THR A 33 3.73 6.42 -4.49
CA THR A 33 2.59 6.02 -5.33
C THR A 33 3.01 5.82 -6.78
N ASN A 34 3.76 6.76 -7.34
CA ASN A 34 4.24 6.67 -8.72
C ASN A 34 5.31 5.59 -8.90
N GLN A 35 6.18 5.38 -7.91
CA GLN A 35 7.13 4.27 -7.94
C GLN A 35 6.40 2.91 -8.00
N ILE A 36 5.33 2.76 -7.23
CA ILE A 36 4.50 1.54 -7.26
C ILE A 36 3.83 1.38 -8.63
N VAL A 37 3.28 2.46 -9.23
CA VAL A 37 2.74 2.43 -10.60
C VAL A 37 3.79 1.90 -11.58
N MET A 38 4.99 2.47 -11.56
CA MET A 38 6.07 2.06 -12.46
C MET A 38 6.50 0.61 -12.24
N ASN A 39 6.55 0.15 -11.00
CA ASN A 39 6.88 -1.24 -10.66
C ASN A 39 5.83 -2.22 -11.19
N ILE A 40 4.54 -1.87 -11.11
CA ILE A 40 3.43 -2.70 -11.64
C ILE A 40 3.52 -2.79 -13.17
N GLU A 41 3.70 -1.67 -13.85
CA GLU A 41 3.83 -1.63 -15.31
C GLU A 41 5.06 -2.41 -15.79
N ALA A 42 6.19 -2.27 -15.09
CA ALA A 42 7.41 -3.04 -15.41
C ALA A 42 7.19 -4.55 -15.18
N ALA A 43 6.46 -4.93 -14.12
CA ALA A 43 6.11 -6.33 -13.88
C ALA A 43 5.16 -6.87 -14.95
N LEU A 44 4.20 -6.08 -15.39
CA LEU A 44 3.31 -6.41 -16.51
C LEU A 44 4.12 -6.65 -17.78
N ALA A 45 5.03 -5.74 -18.12
CA ALA A 45 5.89 -5.86 -19.30
C ALA A 45 6.74 -7.14 -19.25
N ARG A 46 7.38 -7.45 -18.12
CA ARG A 46 8.15 -8.71 -17.96
C ARG A 46 7.27 -9.95 -18.10
N ALA A 47 6.07 -9.93 -17.52
CA ALA A 47 5.14 -11.05 -17.64
C ALA A 47 4.71 -11.26 -19.10
N GLN A 48 4.43 -10.20 -19.82
CA GLN A 48 4.06 -10.25 -21.25
C GLN A 48 5.23 -10.73 -22.12
N ALA A 49 6.45 -10.26 -21.87
CA ALA A 49 7.64 -10.73 -22.57
C ALA A 49 7.86 -12.24 -22.36
N SER A 50 7.69 -12.74 -21.13
CA SER A 50 7.82 -14.17 -20.84
C SER A 50 6.78 -15.05 -21.55
N GLN A 51 5.68 -14.46 -22.03
CA GLN A 51 4.66 -15.12 -22.84
C GLN A 51 4.79 -14.83 -24.34
N GLY A 52 5.82 -14.07 -24.75
CA GLY A 52 6.04 -13.69 -26.15
C GLY A 52 5.02 -12.68 -26.69
N ILE A 53 4.31 -11.96 -25.82
CA ILE A 53 3.31 -10.94 -26.20
C ILE A 53 4.00 -9.65 -26.64
N ILE A 54 5.06 -9.27 -25.92
CA ILE A 54 5.93 -8.13 -26.29
C ILE A 54 7.38 -8.60 -26.40
N PRO A 55 8.26 -7.85 -27.11
CA PRO A 55 9.67 -8.18 -27.17
C PRO A 55 10.37 -8.08 -25.82
N GLU A 56 11.32 -8.99 -25.53
CA GLU A 56 12.08 -9.01 -24.28
C GLU A 56 12.85 -7.69 -24.05
N TRP A 57 13.51 -7.16 -25.09
CA TRP A 57 14.23 -5.89 -25.03
C TRP A 57 13.35 -4.70 -24.58
N ALA A 58 12.06 -4.69 -24.96
CA ALA A 58 11.14 -3.64 -24.56
C ALA A 58 10.80 -3.75 -23.05
N ALA A 59 10.58 -4.97 -22.55
CA ALA A 59 10.35 -5.21 -21.12
C ALA A 59 11.60 -4.89 -20.29
N GLU A 60 12.80 -5.16 -20.80
CA GLU A 60 14.06 -4.79 -20.15
C GLU A 60 14.22 -3.26 -20.06
N GLU A 61 13.96 -2.53 -21.14
CA GLU A 61 14.04 -1.06 -21.16
C GLU A 61 13.01 -0.43 -20.21
N ILE A 62 11.74 -0.88 -20.25
CA ILE A 62 10.70 -0.43 -19.34
C ILE A 62 11.11 -0.70 -17.89
N THR A 63 11.64 -1.88 -17.59
CA THR A 63 12.09 -2.24 -16.24
C THR A 63 13.26 -1.38 -15.78
N LYS A 64 14.24 -1.15 -16.63
CA LYS A 64 15.42 -0.33 -16.35
C LYS A 64 15.05 1.13 -16.04
N LYS A 65 14.02 1.65 -16.69
CA LYS A 65 13.52 3.03 -16.54
C LYS A 65 12.34 3.14 -15.58
N ALA A 66 12.03 2.09 -14.80
CA ALA A 66 10.96 2.13 -13.81
C ALA A 66 11.41 2.79 -12.49
N GLU A 67 11.82 4.05 -12.59
CA GLU A 67 12.28 4.87 -11.46
C GLU A 67 11.52 6.20 -11.45
N VAL A 68 11.03 6.63 -10.28
CA VAL A 68 10.18 7.83 -10.11
C VAL A 68 10.82 9.11 -10.66
N ARG A 69 12.15 9.17 -10.76
CA ARG A 69 12.86 10.31 -11.38
C ARG A 69 12.47 10.57 -12.83
N TYR A 70 11.97 9.55 -13.55
CA TYR A 70 11.46 9.68 -14.93
C TYR A 70 9.99 10.13 -14.99
N MET A 71 9.41 10.44 -13.83
CA MET A 71 8.01 10.88 -13.71
C MET A 71 7.90 12.08 -12.75
N PRO A 72 8.66 13.18 -13.02
CA PRO A 72 8.67 14.34 -12.12
C PRO A 72 7.29 14.96 -12.04
N LYS A 73 6.87 15.31 -10.81
CA LYS A 73 5.52 15.80 -10.50
C LYS A 73 5.13 16.99 -11.37
N THR A 74 6.05 17.94 -11.57
CA THR A 74 5.80 19.15 -12.36
C THR A 74 5.45 18.87 -13.81
N GLU A 75 6.11 17.87 -14.42
CA GLU A 75 5.80 17.45 -15.79
C GLU A 75 4.49 16.70 -15.88
N VAL A 76 4.22 15.81 -14.90
CA VAL A 76 2.95 15.07 -14.84
C VAL A 76 1.77 16.01 -14.63
N ASP A 77 1.91 17.00 -13.77
CA ASP A 77 0.86 18.02 -13.54
C ASP A 77 0.60 18.83 -14.82
N ALA A 78 1.66 19.29 -15.51
CA ALA A 78 1.54 20.00 -16.78
C ALA A 78 0.88 19.13 -17.88
N GLU A 79 1.28 17.87 -18.01
CA GLU A 79 0.67 16.95 -18.97
C GLU A 79 -0.81 16.70 -18.65
N ASN A 80 -1.16 16.64 -17.35
CA ASN A 80 -2.53 16.40 -16.91
C ASN A 80 -3.48 17.55 -17.23
N GLU A 81 -3.00 18.78 -17.35
CA GLU A 81 -3.82 19.92 -17.82
C GLU A 81 -4.33 19.72 -19.25
N PHE A 82 -3.59 18.99 -20.10
CA PHE A 82 -3.98 18.68 -21.46
C PHE A 82 -4.84 17.43 -21.54
N VAL A 83 -4.34 16.31 -21.02
CA VAL A 83 -4.97 15.00 -21.20
C VAL A 83 -6.11 14.75 -20.22
N ARG A 84 -6.16 15.45 -19.10
CA ARG A 84 -7.18 15.35 -18.03
C ARG A 84 -7.45 13.91 -17.61
N HIS A 85 -6.38 13.08 -17.57
CA HIS A 85 -6.46 11.69 -17.22
C HIS A 85 -5.23 11.28 -16.43
N ARG A 86 -5.43 10.99 -15.14
CA ARG A 86 -4.35 10.83 -14.15
C ARG A 86 -3.34 9.72 -14.45
N LEU A 87 -3.70 8.62 -15.12
CA LEU A 87 -2.74 7.59 -15.52
C LEU A 87 -2.06 7.95 -16.83
N VAL A 88 -2.82 8.40 -17.84
CA VAL A 88 -2.27 8.76 -19.15
C VAL A 88 -1.22 9.85 -19.02
N SER A 89 -1.43 10.88 -18.20
CA SER A 89 -0.43 11.92 -17.96
C SER A 89 0.90 11.35 -17.44
N ARG A 90 0.83 10.39 -16.50
CA ARG A 90 2.00 9.70 -15.97
C ARG A 90 2.72 8.86 -17.03
N LEU A 91 1.97 8.07 -17.76
CA LEU A 91 2.51 7.23 -18.83
C LEU A 91 3.14 8.07 -19.93
N ASN A 92 2.52 9.17 -20.35
CA ASN A 92 3.07 10.07 -21.37
C ASN A 92 4.41 10.68 -20.95
N VAL A 93 4.51 11.12 -19.69
CA VAL A 93 5.78 11.65 -19.16
C VAL A 93 6.85 10.55 -19.12
N TRP A 94 6.53 9.38 -18.59
CA TRP A 94 7.47 8.27 -18.53
C TRP A 94 7.90 7.77 -19.89
N LYS A 95 6.99 7.65 -20.86
CA LYS A 95 7.27 7.27 -22.26
C LYS A 95 8.36 8.11 -22.91
N ARG A 96 8.46 9.39 -22.56
CA ARG A 96 9.52 10.30 -23.07
C ARG A 96 10.94 9.86 -22.69
N SER A 97 11.08 9.04 -21.66
CA SER A 97 12.37 8.53 -21.19
C SER A 97 12.75 7.18 -21.80
N LEU A 98 11.79 6.47 -22.43
CA LEU A 98 12.02 5.15 -22.99
C LEU A 98 12.71 5.26 -24.36
N ASP A 99 13.65 4.36 -24.62
CA ASP A 99 14.45 4.33 -25.83
C ASP A 99 13.99 3.22 -26.79
N ASN A 100 14.40 3.33 -28.06
CA ASN A 100 14.26 2.30 -29.09
C ASN A 100 12.84 1.85 -29.43
N GLY A 101 11.80 2.64 -29.12
CA GLY A 101 10.41 2.28 -29.39
C GLY A 101 9.75 1.45 -28.28
N ALA A 102 10.38 1.34 -27.09
CA ALA A 102 9.83 0.60 -25.96
C ALA A 102 8.53 1.24 -25.41
N GLU A 103 8.31 2.53 -25.65
CA GLU A 103 7.11 3.27 -25.27
C GLU A 103 5.82 2.71 -25.87
N GLU A 104 5.90 2.04 -27.02
CA GLU A 104 4.74 1.40 -27.66
C GLU A 104 4.22 0.19 -26.88
N TYR A 105 5.06 -0.42 -26.05
CA TYR A 105 4.75 -1.59 -25.25
C TYR A 105 4.40 -1.26 -23.81
N LEU A 106 4.56 0.01 -23.38
CA LEU A 106 4.18 0.43 -22.03
C LEU A 106 2.65 0.44 -21.87
N HIS A 107 2.18 -0.17 -20.80
CA HIS A 107 0.73 -0.29 -20.50
C HIS A 107 -0.06 -1.12 -21.53
N TYR A 108 0.61 -2.03 -22.23
CA TYR A 108 -0.03 -2.82 -23.27
C TYR A 108 -1.08 -3.79 -22.67
N GLY A 109 -2.31 -3.72 -23.18
CA GLY A 109 -3.39 -4.63 -22.80
C GLY A 109 -3.96 -4.47 -21.37
N ALA A 110 -3.59 -3.42 -20.65
CA ALA A 110 -4.12 -3.10 -19.33
C ALA A 110 -5.02 -1.86 -19.36
N THR A 111 -5.78 -1.63 -18.29
CA THR A 111 -6.55 -0.42 -18.11
C THR A 111 -6.21 0.29 -16.79
N THR A 112 -6.64 1.53 -16.67
CA THR A 112 -6.34 2.42 -15.53
C THR A 112 -6.60 1.78 -14.17
N VAL A 113 -7.74 1.10 -14.02
CA VAL A 113 -8.14 0.51 -12.74
C VAL A 113 -7.31 -0.71 -12.38
N ASP A 114 -6.83 -1.49 -13.35
CA ASP A 114 -5.93 -2.62 -13.09
C ASP A 114 -4.66 -2.15 -12.36
N ILE A 115 -4.17 -0.96 -12.73
CA ILE A 115 -2.98 -0.36 -12.13
C ILE A 115 -3.31 0.27 -10.77
N PHE A 116 -4.28 1.19 -10.71
CA PHE A 116 -4.53 1.94 -9.47
C PHE A 116 -5.14 1.11 -8.35
N ASP A 117 -5.97 0.11 -8.66
CA ASP A 117 -6.50 -0.80 -7.63
C ASP A 117 -5.38 -1.68 -7.07
N THR A 118 -4.45 -2.13 -7.94
CA THR A 118 -3.25 -2.85 -7.50
C THR A 118 -2.35 -1.97 -6.62
N VAL A 119 -2.13 -0.70 -7.01
CA VAL A 119 -1.40 0.29 -6.17
C VAL A 119 -2.05 0.41 -4.81
N LEU A 120 -3.38 0.61 -4.76
CA LEU A 120 -4.12 0.77 -3.51
C LEU A 120 -3.98 -0.45 -2.60
N VAL A 121 -4.11 -1.65 -3.15
CA VAL A 121 -3.96 -2.91 -2.38
C VAL A 121 -2.56 -3.06 -1.82
N LEU A 122 -1.52 -2.71 -2.58
CA LEU A 122 -0.13 -2.75 -2.11
C LEU A 122 0.11 -1.72 -0.99
N GLN A 123 -0.45 -0.51 -1.11
CA GLN A 123 -0.37 0.52 -0.07
C GLN A 123 -1.11 0.11 1.20
N ILE A 124 -2.32 -0.46 1.07
CA ILE A 124 -3.08 -1.00 2.21
C ILE A 124 -2.28 -2.10 2.90
N LYS A 125 -1.71 -3.04 2.13
CA LYS A 125 -0.90 -4.13 2.68
C LYS A 125 0.30 -3.61 3.48
N ALA A 126 1.01 -2.61 2.96
CA ALA A 126 2.12 -1.97 3.65
C ALA A 126 1.65 -1.26 4.94
N SER A 127 0.55 -0.52 4.88
CA SER A 127 -0.04 0.18 6.04
C SER A 127 -0.51 -0.79 7.12
N LEU A 128 -1.09 -1.93 6.75
CA LEU A 128 -1.55 -2.94 7.70
C LEU A 128 -0.42 -3.50 8.56
N GLY A 129 0.79 -3.66 7.99
CA GLY A 129 1.96 -4.07 8.76
C GLY A 129 2.24 -3.11 9.92
N ILE A 130 2.30 -1.81 9.62
CA ILE A 130 2.53 -0.75 10.62
C ILE A 130 1.41 -0.72 11.65
N LEU A 131 0.15 -0.73 11.21
CA LEU A 131 -1.01 -0.66 12.09
C LEU A 131 -1.11 -1.86 13.04
N ILE A 132 -0.75 -3.06 12.59
CA ILE A 132 -0.75 -4.26 13.44
C ILE A 132 0.32 -4.13 14.53
N ASP A 133 1.52 -3.64 14.21
CA ASP A 133 2.58 -3.41 15.19
C ASP A 133 2.15 -2.39 16.25
N ASP A 134 1.55 -1.26 15.85
CA ASP A 134 1.01 -0.26 16.75
C ASP A 134 -0.11 -0.82 17.66
N LEU A 135 -1.01 -1.62 17.09
CA LEU A 135 -2.09 -2.25 17.85
C LEU A 135 -1.56 -3.28 18.86
N ILE A 136 -0.46 -3.97 18.58
CA ILE A 136 0.22 -4.88 19.52
C ILE A 136 0.85 -4.07 20.66
N GLU A 137 1.45 -2.92 20.36
CA GLU A 137 1.99 -2.04 21.42
C GLU A 137 0.85 -1.49 22.31
N ILE A 138 -0.24 -1.02 21.73
CA ILE A 138 -1.44 -0.59 22.44
C ILE A 138 -1.99 -1.72 23.33
N GLU A 139 -2.00 -2.96 22.84
CA GLU A 139 -2.43 -4.11 23.62
C GLU A 139 -1.59 -4.31 24.89
N ASN A 140 -0.27 -4.23 24.77
CA ASN A 140 0.65 -4.37 25.89
C ASN A 140 0.45 -3.25 26.92
N LEU A 141 0.29 -2.00 26.46
CA LEU A 141 0.00 -0.85 27.31
C LEU A 141 -1.35 -0.99 28.03
N LEU A 142 -2.40 -1.41 27.34
CA LEU A 142 -3.73 -1.64 27.90
C LEU A 142 -3.72 -2.79 28.90
N LEU A 143 -2.97 -3.87 28.64
CA LEU A 143 -2.82 -4.98 29.57
C LEU A 143 -2.16 -4.53 30.88
N LYS A 144 -1.08 -3.74 30.77
CA LYS A 144 -0.41 -3.16 31.96
C LYS A 144 -1.36 -2.26 32.72
N LEU A 145 -2.02 -1.32 32.02
CA LEU A 145 -2.94 -0.37 32.63
C LEU A 145 -4.10 -1.08 33.33
N THR A 146 -4.61 -2.17 32.75
CA THR A 146 -5.68 -2.99 33.33
C THR A 146 -5.21 -3.67 34.61
N LYS A 147 -4.03 -4.28 34.62
CA LYS A 147 -3.47 -4.97 35.80
C LYS A 147 -3.17 -4.01 36.94
N ASP A 148 -2.61 -2.84 36.63
CA ASP A 148 -2.22 -1.84 37.63
C ASP A 148 -3.45 -1.17 38.31
N ASN A 149 -4.66 -1.30 37.71
CA ASN A 149 -5.87 -0.61 38.17
C ASN A 149 -7.04 -1.55 38.51
N ILE A 150 -6.80 -2.78 38.87
CA ILE A 150 -7.82 -3.76 39.25
C ILE A 150 -8.68 -3.25 40.43
N GLU A 151 -8.03 -2.62 41.41
CA GLU A 151 -8.63 -2.09 42.64
C GLU A 151 -8.90 -0.58 42.59
N THR A 152 -8.68 0.10 41.47
CA THR A 152 -8.90 1.55 41.34
C THR A 152 -10.37 1.82 41.05
N TYR A 153 -11.14 2.17 42.08
CA TYR A 153 -12.57 2.44 41.95
C TYR A 153 -12.84 3.74 41.21
N MET A 154 -13.90 3.72 40.42
CA MET A 154 -14.41 4.89 39.71
C MET A 154 -15.93 4.79 39.52
N ALA A 155 -16.58 5.92 39.23
CA ALA A 155 -18.00 5.92 38.87
C ALA A 155 -18.18 5.29 37.46
N GLY A 156 -18.97 4.23 37.38
CA GLY A 156 -19.57 3.83 36.12
C GLY A 156 -20.51 4.94 35.63
N ARG A 157 -20.65 5.08 34.31
CA ARG A 157 -21.54 6.09 33.71
C ARG A 157 -22.45 5.46 32.67
N THR A 158 -23.69 5.93 32.64
CA THR A 158 -24.66 5.65 31.59
C THR A 158 -25.34 6.95 31.20
N ILE A 159 -25.33 7.28 29.90
CA ILE A 159 -25.83 8.56 29.35
C ILE A 159 -25.27 9.77 30.12
N GLY A 160 -23.97 9.73 30.46
CA GLY A 160 -23.32 10.77 31.27
C GLY A 160 -23.65 10.80 32.76
N GLN A 161 -24.63 10.02 33.23
CA GLN A 161 -25.05 9.93 34.65
C GLN A 161 -24.20 8.92 35.42
N HIS A 162 -24.02 9.14 36.72
CA HIS A 162 -23.41 8.17 37.62
C HIS A 162 -24.26 6.90 37.68
N ALA A 163 -23.64 5.76 37.53
CA ALA A 163 -24.23 4.44 37.71
C ALA A 163 -23.48 3.68 38.82
N LEU A 164 -23.55 2.36 38.81
CA LEU A 164 -22.83 1.53 39.77
C LEU A 164 -21.31 1.78 39.72
N PRO A 165 -20.63 1.72 40.88
CA PRO A 165 -19.16 1.75 40.91
C PRO A 165 -18.57 0.63 40.06
N ILE A 166 -17.51 0.95 39.34
CA ILE A 166 -16.66 -0.01 38.61
C ILE A 166 -15.22 0.23 39.00
N THR A 167 -14.29 -0.59 38.48
CA THR A 167 -12.87 -0.27 38.55
C THR A 167 -12.36 0.27 37.24
N PHE A 168 -11.27 1.05 37.27
CA PHE A 168 -10.61 1.53 36.06
C PHE A 168 -10.04 0.36 35.24
N GLY A 169 -9.54 -0.69 35.96
CA GLY A 169 -9.10 -1.93 35.28
C GLY A 169 -10.26 -2.60 34.54
N LYS A 170 -11.51 -2.61 35.03
CA LYS A 170 -12.67 -3.11 34.30
C LYS A 170 -12.93 -2.30 33.03
N LYS A 171 -12.79 -0.98 33.07
CA LYS A 171 -12.97 -0.12 31.90
C LYS A 171 -11.91 -0.41 30.85
N THR A 172 -10.64 -0.46 31.23
CA THR A 172 -9.52 -0.68 30.31
C THR A 172 -9.50 -2.11 29.75
N SER A 173 -9.96 -3.12 30.50
CA SER A 173 -10.10 -4.49 30.02
C SER A 173 -11.08 -4.61 28.85
N THR A 174 -12.09 -3.75 28.79
CA THR A 174 -13.03 -3.71 27.66
C THR A 174 -12.33 -3.22 26.38
N TRP A 175 -11.49 -2.18 26.51
CA TRP A 175 -10.69 -1.67 25.39
C TRP A 175 -9.63 -2.69 24.94
N LEU A 176 -9.00 -3.37 25.90
CA LEU A 176 -8.04 -4.45 25.61
C LEU A 176 -8.68 -5.57 24.77
N ALA A 177 -9.87 -6.02 25.18
CA ALA A 177 -10.60 -7.06 24.47
C ALA A 177 -11.06 -6.62 23.06
N GLU A 178 -11.42 -5.35 22.90
CA GLU A 178 -11.76 -4.77 21.60
C GLU A 178 -10.51 -4.70 20.69
N ASN A 179 -9.40 -4.20 21.21
CA ASN A 179 -8.13 -4.12 20.49
C ASN A 179 -7.68 -5.50 19.99
N ARG A 180 -7.75 -6.54 20.82
CA ARG A 180 -7.44 -7.92 20.43
C ARG A 180 -8.31 -8.39 19.26
N ARG A 181 -9.60 -8.17 19.30
CA ARG A 181 -10.51 -8.52 18.21
C ARG A 181 -10.17 -7.75 16.91
N ASN A 182 -9.71 -6.50 17.02
CA ASN A 182 -9.28 -5.73 15.85
C ASN A 182 -8.01 -6.30 15.24
N ILE A 183 -7.00 -6.66 16.03
CA ILE A 183 -5.80 -7.36 15.56
C ILE A 183 -6.15 -8.66 14.82
N GLU A 184 -7.07 -9.45 15.36
CA GLU A 184 -7.51 -10.71 14.75
C GLU A 184 -8.24 -10.52 13.42
N ARG A 185 -8.97 -9.40 13.25
CA ARG A 185 -9.66 -9.08 11.99
C ARG A 185 -8.72 -8.56 10.90
N LEU A 186 -7.58 -7.98 11.29
CA LEU A 186 -6.60 -7.41 10.36
C LEU A 186 -5.58 -8.44 9.85
N LYS A 187 -5.48 -9.59 10.47
CA LYS A 187 -4.63 -10.73 10.05
C LYS A 187 -5.33 -11.59 9.01
#